data_2f46a936f59881f4268e55b2e8b1c112
#
_entry.id   2f46a936f59881f4268e55b2e8b1c112
#
_cell.length_a   1.000
_cell.length_b   1.000
_cell.length_c   1.000
_cell.angle_alpha   90.00
_cell.angle_beta   90.00
_cell.angle_gamma   90.00
#
_symmetry.space_group_name_H-M   'P 1'
#
loop_
_entity.id
_entity.type
_entity.pdbx_description
1 polymer ?
#
loop_
_entity_poly.entity_id
_entity_poly.type
_entity_poly.pdbx_seq_one_letter_code
_entity_poly.pdbx_strand_id
1 'polypeptide(L)'
;MISRMKLSHRIRKKTKFGVIIPDNIEETRRLDIENGNNLWEEALRKELTKVKIAFLLLEDNEATPVGSKLINYHLIFDVKMDLTRKARLVAGGHLNKEVSKHITYSSVVSKESVRICFMLAALNNLEVLSGDIGNAYLNAKPREKCHVIITDDLLFGPAAVGKKALIVRALYGMKSSGAAWRDMISSYLRRDMGFHMCFADNDIWYKASTKSNGDKYYTYICIYVDDILICSEKPKTHMDLLGTAFFLKPESIKEPDVYLGADVRKKSTADAKTIWITGSNSYLKEALRITNDILKKSGMRVSGSAKCPYSNQAYRPEMDLSPLCDDDQIQTYQQLIGMLRWLIELGRVDVQLEVTQLSSFLACPRIGHLHQTFHIFKYLDGKNNSWIPLDPERLTIKFNGPSNESPELRREMMKKIYQDAAEETPVNAPEPRGKCV
;
A
#
# COMPACT_ATOMS: atom_id res chain seq x y z
N MET A 1 -8.00 16.46 37.05
CA MET A 1 -8.20 15.17 36.36
C MET A 1 -7.47 15.05 35.02
N ILE A 2 -7.44 16.08 34.16
CA ILE A 2 -6.81 16.09 32.83
C ILE A 2 -5.27 15.95 32.88
N SER A 3 -4.59 16.46 33.92
CA SER A 3 -3.12 16.38 34.01
C SER A 3 -2.60 14.98 34.38
N ARG A 4 -3.38 14.18 35.12
CA ARG A 4 -3.02 12.80 35.46
C ARG A 4 -3.17 11.82 34.27
N MET A 5 -4.14 12.06 33.38
CA MET A 5 -4.29 11.26 32.16
C MET A 5 -3.11 11.44 31.19
N LYS A 6 -2.52 12.64 31.11
CA LYS A 6 -1.35 12.90 30.25
C LYS A 6 -0.06 12.23 30.75
N LEU A 7 0.05 11.97 32.06
CA LEU A 7 1.26 11.31 32.63
C LEU A 7 1.24 9.78 32.42
N SER A 8 0.07 9.16 32.44
CA SER A 8 -0.05 7.70 32.23
C SER A 8 0.22 7.27 30.79
N HIS A 9 -0.02 8.15 29.80
CA HIS A 9 0.28 7.88 28.39
C HIS A 9 1.78 7.91 28.06
N ARG A 10 2.63 8.44 28.93
CA ARG A 10 4.07 8.59 28.70
C ARG A 10 4.91 7.35 29.00
N ILE A 11 4.35 6.33 29.64
CA ILE A 11 5.10 5.16 30.12
C ILE A 11 4.79 3.87 29.34
N ARG A 12 3.80 3.88 28.45
CA ARG A 12 3.42 2.67 27.71
C ARG A 12 4.33 2.49 26.49
N LYS A 13 5.13 1.42 26.53
CA LYS A 13 5.92 0.98 25.37
C LYS A 13 4.97 0.57 24.23
N LYS A 14 5.20 1.13 23.04
CA LYS A 14 4.46 0.73 21.84
C LYS A 14 4.80 -0.72 21.52
N THR A 15 3.78 -1.55 21.34
CA THR A 15 3.94 -2.93 20.88
C THR A 15 3.17 -3.16 19.60
N LYS A 16 3.74 -3.96 18.70
CA LYS A 16 3.07 -4.39 17.46
C LYS A 16 3.39 -5.85 17.20
N PHE A 17 2.37 -6.65 17.01
CA PHE A 17 2.49 -8.11 16.83
C PHE A 17 3.28 -8.79 17.95
N GLY A 18 3.13 -8.31 19.19
CA GLY A 18 3.83 -8.83 20.36
C GLY A 18 5.28 -8.39 20.53
N VAL A 19 5.78 -7.54 19.62
CA VAL A 19 7.15 -7.00 19.65
C VAL A 19 7.12 -5.56 20.13
N ILE A 20 8.01 -5.20 21.05
CA ILE A 20 8.19 -3.82 21.51
C ILE A 20 8.85 -3.03 20.39
N ILE A 21 8.27 -1.87 20.05
CA ILE A 21 8.83 -0.93 19.08
C ILE A 21 9.69 0.09 19.83
N PRO A 22 10.97 0.23 19.52
CA PRO A 22 11.83 1.22 20.17
C PRO A 22 11.45 2.66 19.77
N ASP A 23 11.57 3.59 20.69
CA ASP A 23 11.35 5.01 20.43
C ASP A 23 12.62 5.73 19.97
N ASN A 24 13.81 5.17 20.23
CA ASN A 24 15.12 5.73 19.88
C ASN A 24 16.19 4.64 19.70
N ILE A 25 17.39 5.06 19.30
CA ILE A 25 18.53 4.18 19.00
C ILE A 25 19.03 3.43 20.25
N GLU A 26 19.07 4.09 21.40
CA GLU A 26 19.52 3.45 22.64
C GLU A 26 18.58 2.29 23.02
N GLU A 27 17.31 2.50 22.80
CA GLU A 27 16.30 1.46 23.04
C GLU A 27 16.40 0.31 22.05
N THR A 28 16.81 0.54 20.79
CA THR A 28 17.07 -0.56 19.83
C THR A 28 18.14 -1.49 20.35
N ARG A 29 19.28 -0.93 20.80
CA ARG A 29 20.41 -1.69 21.34
C ARG A 29 20.02 -2.47 22.60
N ARG A 30 19.28 -1.82 23.51
CA ARG A 30 18.78 -2.48 24.72
C ARG A 30 17.86 -3.67 24.39
N LEU A 31 16.90 -3.47 23.47
CA LEU A 31 15.97 -4.54 23.08
C LEU A 31 16.68 -5.69 22.37
N ASP A 32 17.68 -5.43 21.55
CA ASP A 32 18.47 -6.46 20.90
C ASP A 32 19.26 -7.29 21.95
N ILE A 33 19.87 -6.63 22.96
CA ILE A 33 20.55 -7.32 24.07
C ILE A 33 19.54 -8.16 24.90
N GLU A 34 18.39 -7.57 25.28
CA GLU A 34 17.33 -8.25 26.05
C GLU A 34 16.79 -9.50 25.31
N ASN A 35 16.74 -9.45 23.98
CA ASN A 35 16.22 -10.55 23.15
C ASN A 35 17.34 -11.48 22.61
N GLY A 36 18.60 -11.23 22.92
CA GLY A 36 19.73 -12.04 22.47
C GLY A 36 19.92 -12.05 20.94
N ASN A 37 19.64 -10.93 20.27
CA ASN A 37 19.76 -10.79 18.82
C ASN A 37 20.24 -9.38 18.45
N ASN A 38 20.33 -9.05 17.14
CA ASN A 38 20.76 -7.77 16.58
C ASN A 38 19.80 -7.25 15.50
N LEU A 39 18.53 -7.66 15.54
CA LEU A 39 17.57 -7.42 14.47
C LEU A 39 17.26 -5.93 14.26
N TRP A 40 17.20 -5.14 15.33
CA TRP A 40 16.99 -3.70 15.24
C TRP A 40 18.22 -2.97 14.69
N GLU A 41 19.41 -3.37 15.15
CA GLU A 41 20.67 -2.80 14.65
C GLU A 41 20.89 -3.11 13.17
N GLU A 42 20.60 -4.32 12.72
CA GLU A 42 20.63 -4.69 11.30
C GLU A 42 19.66 -3.85 10.46
N ALA A 43 18.42 -3.67 10.94
CA ALA A 43 17.43 -2.84 10.27
C ALA A 43 17.88 -1.40 10.16
N LEU A 44 18.45 -0.85 11.23
CA LEU A 44 19.00 0.50 11.28
C LEU A 44 20.17 0.67 10.29
N ARG A 45 21.17 -0.21 10.35
CA ARG A 45 22.34 -0.16 9.46
C ARG A 45 21.94 -0.25 7.99
N LYS A 46 21.00 -1.15 7.66
CA LYS A 46 20.47 -1.30 6.32
C LYS A 46 19.78 -0.02 5.82
N GLU A 47 19.03 0.67 6.67
CA GLU A 47 18.40 1.93 6.31
C GLU A 47 19.40 3.05 6.11
N LEU A 48 20.33 3.26 7.06
CA LEU A 48 21.32 4.33 7.01
C LEU A 48 22.23 4.22 5.78
N THR A 49 22.66 3.01 5.43
CA THR A 49 23.44 2.76 4.22
C THR A 49 22.70 3.22 2.95
N LYS A 50 21.39 2.97 2.88
CA LYS A 50 20.58 3.36 1.74
C LYS A 50 20.36 4.86 1.63
N VAL A 51 20.04 5.52 2.75
CA VAL A 51 19.64 6.93 2.73
C VAL A 51 20.84 7.89 2.68
N LYS A 52 22.05 7.42 2.94
CA LYS A 52 23.26 8.23 2.94
C LYS A 52 23.44 9.03 1.65
N ILE A 53 23.08 8.46 0.51
CA ILE A 53 23.16 9.12 -0.81
C ILE A 53 22.22 10.34 -0.95
N ALA A 54 21.27 10.49 -0.04
CA ALA A 54 20.34 11.63 -0.06
C ALA A 54 20.94 12.88 0.58
N PHE A 55 22.10 12.78 1.22
CA PHE A 55 22.73 13.87 1.93
C PHE A 55 24.07 14.22 1.30
N LEU A 56 24.29 15.51 1.08
CA LEU A 56 25.58 16.09 0.73
C LEU A 56 26.11 16.87 1.94
N LEU A 57 27.16 16.34 2.58
CA LEU A 57 27.81 17.01 3.69
C LEU A 57 28.51 18.26 3.18
N LEU A 58 28.29 19.40 3.85
CA LEU A 58 28.97 20.66 3.54
C LEU A 58 30.27 20.78 4.31
N GLU A 59 31.25 21.46 3.72
CA GLU A 59 32.46 21.84 4.41
C GLU A 59 32.18 22.91 5.50
N ASP A 60 33.04 23.04 6.49
CA ASP A 60 32.79 23.86 7.68
C ASP A 60 32.52 25.34 7.37
N ASN A 61 33.07 25.88 6.27
CA ASN A 61 32.88 27.25 5.82
C ASN A 61 31.90 27.37 4.61
N GLU A 62 31.27 26.29 4.22
CA GLU A 62 30.36 26.28 3.06
C GLU A 62 28.98 26.80 3.44
N ALA A 63 28.51 27.79 2.71
CA ALA A 63 27.18 28.37 2.92
C ALA A 63 26.10 27.46 2.33
N THR A 64 24.98 27.33 3.05
CA THR A 64 23.80 26.68 2.49
C THR A 64 23.21 27.49 1.33
N PRO A 65 22.66 26.85 0.29
CA PRO A 65 22.02 27.54 -0.83
C PRO A 65 20.94 28.52 -0.37
N VAL A 66 20.82 29.66 -1.04
CA VAL A 66 19.79 30.65 -0.74
C VAL A 66 18.41 30.03 -0.77
N GLY A 67 17.61 30.31 0.24
CA GLY A 67 16.26 29.74 0.41
C GLY A 67 16.20 28.33 0.98
N SER A 68 17.35 27.76 1.34
CA SER A 68 17.39 26.45 2.03
C SER A 68 16.83 26.54 3.43
N LYS A 69 15.89 25.66 3.76
CA LYS A 69 15.24 25.57 5.08
C LYS A 69 15.93 24.52 5.94
N LEU A 70 16.23 24.88 7.17
CA LEU A 70 16.66 23.89 8.17
C LEU A 70 15.47 23.05 8.60
N ILE A 71 15.61 21.73 8.49
CA ILE A 71 14.64 20.75 9.00
C ILE A 71 15.35 19.70 9.85
N ASN A 72 14.61 19.06 10.72
CA ASN A 72 15.13 17.94 11.51
C ASN A 72 14.98 16.62 10.76
N TYR A 73 15.69 15.60 11.16
CA TYR A 73 15.42 14.22 10.79
C TYR A 73 15.30 13.37 12.06
N HIS A 74 14.63 12.23 11.94
CA HIS A 74 14.46 11.28 13.04
C HIS A 74 14.28 9.88 12.48
N LEU A 75 14.49 8.88 13.32
CA LEU A 75 14.25 7.48 12.99
C LEU A 75 12.85 7.07 13.43
N ILE A 76 12.18 6.31 12.58
CA ILE A 76 10.93 5.62 12.90
C ILE A 76 11.19 4.13 12.80
N PHE A 77 10.78 3.41 13.84
CA PHE A 77 10.87 1.96 13.89
C PHE A 77 9.49 1.34 13.71
N ASP A 78 9.44 0.18 13.07
CA ASP A 78 8.21 -0.58 12.84
C ASP A 78 8.51 -2.08 12.77
N VAL A 79 7.46 -2.89 12.89
CA VAL A 79 7.53 -4.34 12.74
C VAL A 79 6.52 -4.76 11.68
N LYS A 80 6.97 -5.52 10.69
CA LYS A 80 6.07 -6.15 9.72
C LYS A 80 5.33 -7.32 10.34
N MET A 81 4.27 -7.81 9.70
CA MET A 81 3.51 -8.97 10.16
C MET A 81 4.36 -10.25 10.29
N ASP A 82 5.35 -10.42 9.41
CA ASP A 82 6.34 -11.50 9.44
C ASP A 82 7.39 -11.33 10.55
N LEU A 83 7.18 -10.37 11.45
CA LEU A 83 8.07 -9.97 12.54
C LEU A 83 9.41 -9.36 12.11
N THR A 84 9.60 -9.07 10.82
CA THR A 84 10.79 -8.35 10.33
C THR A 84 10.85 -6.95 10.93
N ARG A 85 11.99 -6.58 11.52
CA ARG A 85 12.26 -5.24 12.05
C ARG A 85 12.49 -4.28 10.89
N LYS A 86 11.98 -3.06 11.01
CA LYS A 86 12.12 -2.01 10.02
C LYS A 86 12.50 -0.70 10.67
N ALA A 87 13.55 -0.06 10.16
CA ALA A 87 13.89 1.32 10.48
C ALA A 87 13.65 2.20 9.24
N ARG A 88 13.31 3.46 9.45
CA ARG A 88 13.22 4.48 8.42
C ARG A 88 13.78 5.79 8.96
N LEU A 89 14.67 6.41 8.21
CA LEU A 89 15.07 7.79 8.46
C LEU A 89 14.10 8.73 7.76
N VAL A 90 13.46 9.59 8.53
CA VAL A 90 12.36 10.46 8.09
C VAL A 90 12.77 11.92 8.28
N ALA A 91 12.66 12.70 7.22
CA ALA A 91 12.89 14.15 7.28
C ALA A 91 11.65 14.85 7.87
N GLY A 92 11.86 15.88 8.70
CA GLY A 92 10.82 16.67 9.33
C GLY A 92 10.17 17.70 8.38
N GLY A 93 9.72 17.26 7.20
CA GLY A 93 9.16 18.13 6.18
C GLY A 93 7.89 18.88 6.59
N HIS A 94 7.21 18.46 7.67
CA HIS A 94 6.07 19.18 8.25
C HIS A 94 6.45 20.58 8.77
N LEU A 95 7.72 20.78 9.12
CA LEU A 95 8.26 22.08 9.56
C LEU A 95 8.37 23.09 8.41
N ASN A 96 8.42 22.64 7.16
CA ASN A 96 8.41 23.51 6.00
C ASN A 96 6.98 23.92 5.64
N LYS A 97 6.53 25.10 6.11
CA LYS A 97 5.16 25.61 5.93
C LYS A 97 4.90 26.16 4.52
N GLU A 98 5.93 26.51 3.77
CA GLU A 98 5.85 27.26 2.50
C GLU A 98 5.66 26.37 1.26
N VAL A 99 5.54 25.06 1.44
CA VAL A 99 5.38 24.13 0.31
C VAL A 99 3.95 24.20 -0.24
N SER A 100 3.82 24.61 -1.51
CA SER A 100 2.53 24.66 -2.20
C SER A 100 1.87 23.28 -2.27
N LYS A 101 0.57 23.19 -2.05
CA LYS A 101 -0.22 21.95 -2.15
C LYS A 101 -0.09 21.27 -3.52
N HIS A 102 0.06 22.03 -4.60
CA HIS A 102 0.18 21.51 -5.96
C HIS A 102 1.43 20.65 -6.20
N ILE A 103 2.51 20.88 -5.45
CA ILE A 103 3.76 20.11 -5.60
C ILE A 103 3.84 18.90 -4.67
N THR A 104 2.81 18.64 -3.88
CA THR A 104 2.80 17.57 -2.88
C THR A 104 1.89 16.40 -3.23
N TYR A 105 1.02 16.57 -4.25
CA TYR A 105 0.08 15.52 -4.63
C TYR A 105 0.80 14.35 -5.32
N SER A 106 0.53 13.14 -4.84
CA SER A 106 0.94 11.88 -5.45
C SER A 106 -0.19 10.88 -5.26
N SER A 107 -0.70 10.33 -6.34
CA SER A 107 -1.62 9.20 -6.33
C SER A 107 -0.87 7.88 -6.38
N VAL A 108 -1.60 6.81 -6.22
CA VAL A 108 -1.17 5.42 -6.45
C VAL A 108 -2.33 4.68 -7.11
N VAL A 109 -2.05 3.63 -7.88
CA VAL A 109 -3.09 2.82 -8.51
C VAL A 109 -4.05 2.25 -7.47
N SER A 110 -5.34 2.28 -7.77
CA SER A 110 -6.37 1.68 -6.91
C SER A 110 -6.36 0.15 -7.00
N LYS A 111 -6.83 -0.52 -5.95
CA LYS A 111 -6.94 -1.99 -5.96
C LYS A 111 -7.96 -2.48 -6.98
N GLU A 112 -9.03 -1.72 -7.19
CA GLU A 112 -10.04 -1.97 -8.21
C GLU A 112 -9.43 -1.94 -9.59
N SER A 113 -8.64 -0.93 -9.89
CA SER A 113 -7.92 -0.80 -11.16
C SER A 113 -6.94 -1.95 -11.40
N VAL A 114 -6.24 -2.39 -10.36
CA VAL A 114 -5.36 -3.57 -10.43
C VAL A 114 -6.17 -4.84 -10.75
N ARG A 115 -7.34 -5.03 -10.12
CA ARG A 115 -8.25 -6.17 -10.43
C ARG A 115 -8.72 -6.12 -11.88
N ILE A 116 -9.05 -4.93 -12.38
CA ILE A 116 -9.42 -4.74 -13.80
C ILE A 116 -8.23 -5.11 -14.71
N CYS A 117 -7.00 -4.73 -14.38
CA CYS A 117 -5.82 -5.11 -15.18
C CYS A 117 -5.61 -6.63 -15.21
N PHE A 118 -5.83 -7.35 -14.12
CA PHE A 118 -5.83 -8.82 -14.12
C PHE A 118 -6.94 -9.41 -15.01
N MET A 119 -8.14 -8.82 -15.01
CA MET A 119 -9.23 -9.24 -15.89
C MET A 119 -8.88 -8.99 -17.36
N LEU A 120 -8.30 -7.83 -17.69
CA LEU A 120 -7.85 -7.50 -19.04
C LEU A 120 -6.70 -8.44 -19.48
N ALA A 121 -5.81 -8.82 -18.57
CA ALA A 121 -4.78 -9.80 -18.85
C ALA A 121 -5.38 -11.19 -19.18
N ALA A 122 -6.38 -11.64 -18.41
CA ALA A 122 -7.09 -12.88 -18.68
C ALA A 122 -7.85 -12.81 -20.03
N LEU A 123 -8.61 -11.73 -20.28
CA LEU A 123 -9.38 -11.53 -21.52
C LEU A 123 -8.51 -11.56 -22.76
N ASN A 124 -7.30 -10.99 -22.68
CA ASN A 124 -6.38 -10.87 -23.81
C ASN A 124 -5.30 -11.94 -23.81
N ASN A 125 -5.34 -12.92 -22.91
CA ASN A 125 -4.32 -13.96 -22.73
C ASN A 125 -2.89 -13.35 -22.66
N LEU A 126 -2.71 -12.42 -21.70
CA LEU A 126 -1.45 -11.75 -21.44
C LEU A 126 -0.75 -12.38 -20.23
N GLU A 127 0.57 -12.32 -20.25
CA GLU A 127 1.37 -12.60 -19.07
C GLU A 127 1.38 -11.40 -18.11
N VAL A 128 1.59 -11.68 -16.83
CA VAL A 128 1.68 -10.67 -15.78
C VAL A 128 2.96 -10.86 -15.01
N LEU A 129 3.74 -9.79 -14.88
CA LEU A 129 4.92 -9.74 -14.00
C LEU A 129 4.77 -8.60 -13.00
N SER A 130 5.18 -8.84 -11.77
CA SER A 130 5.41 -7.81 -10.76
C SER A 130 6.89 -7.52 -10.61
N GLY A 131 7.21 -6.36 -10.02
CA GLY A 131 8.56 -5.94 -9.68
C GLY A 131 8.53 -4.82 -8.65
N ASP A 132 9.62 -4.63 -7.91
CA ASP A 132 9.79 -3.61 -6.87
C ASP A 132 10.99 -2.72 -7.23
N ILE A 133 10.77 -1.41 -7.34
CA ILE A 133 11.84 -0.43 -7.55
C ILE A 133 12.52 -0.11 -6.22
N GLY A 134 13.80 -0.45 -6.15
CA GLY A 134 14.59 -0.19 -4.96
C GLY A 134 14.70 1.31 -4.65
N ASN A 135 14.33 1.69 -3.42
CA ASN A 135 14.49 3.06 -2.93
C ASN A 135 13.82 4.13 -3.82
N ALA A 136 12.60 3.92 -4.24
CA ALA A 136 11.87 4.73 -5.20
C ALA A 136 12.07 6.24 -5.03
N TYR A 137 11.84 6.79 -3.84
CA TYR A 137 12.00 8.23 -3.59
C TYR A 137 13.43 8.73 -3.80
N LEU A 138 14.43 7.94 -3.41
CA LEU A 138 15.85 8.33 -3.53
C LEU A 138 16.32 8.46 -4.99
N ASN A 139 15.57 7.96 -5.96
CA ASN A 139 15.85 8.20 -7.38
C ASN A 139 15.54 9.65 -7.78
N ALA A 140 14.55 10.28 -7.16
CA ALA A 140 14.10 11.63 -7.50
C ALA A 140 14.88 12.73 -6.77
N LYS A 141 14.96 13.92 -7.39
CA LYS A 141 15.47 15.12 -6.73
C LYS A 141 14.34 15.74 -5.89
N PRO A 142 14.64 16.24 -4.67
CA PRO A 142 13.64 16.97 -3.89
C PRO A 142 13.24 18.26 -4.59
N ARG A 143 11.99 18.66 -4.41
CA ARG A 143 11.50 19.95 -4.93
C ARG A 143 11.71 21.08 -3.93
N GLU A 144 11.88 20.75 -2.66
CA GLU A 144 12.20 21.69 -1.60
C GLU A 144 13.73 21.78 -1.42
N LYS A 145 14.24 22.98 -1.20
CA LYS A 145 15.62 23.18 -0.76
C LYS A 145 15.66 23.05 0.75
N CYS A 146 16.20 21.95 1.24
CA CYS A 146 16.32 21.67 2.68
C CYS A 146 17.71 21.24 3.05
N HIS A 147 18.11 21.58 4.26
CA HIS A 147 19.32 21.09 4.89
C HIS A 147 19.02 20.64 6.32
N VAL A 148 19.91 19.81 6.85
CA VAL A 148 19.86 19.30 8.22
C VAL A 148 21.18 19.61 8.92
N ILE A 149 21.19 19.59 10.25
CA ILE A 149 22.41 19.51 11.05
C ILE A 149 22.56 18.04 11.45
N ILE A 150 23.73 17.47 11.23
CA ILE A 150 24.03 16.09 11.64
C ILE A 150 24.12 16.04 13.16
N THR A 151 23.21 15.31 13.79
CA THR A 151 23.05 15.24 15.25
C THR A 151 23.72 14.04 15.90
N ASP A 152 24.11 13.06 15.10
CA ASP A 152 24.69 11.80 15.55
C ASP A 152 25.77 11.29 14.58
N ASP A 153 26.50 10.27 15.00
CA ASP A 153 27.63 9.70 14.25
C ASP A 153 27.20 8.62 13.23
N LEU A 154 25.93 8.31 13.15
CA LEU A 154 25.43 7.12 12.42
C LEU A 154 25.55 7.23 10.91
N LEU A 155 25.28 8.42 10.33
CA LEU A 155 25.30 8.61 8.88
C LEU A 155 26.72 8.80 8.32
N PHE A 156 27.54 9.62 8.99
CA PHE A 156 28.82 10.07 8.46
C PHE A 156 30.02 9.88 9.44
N GLY A 157 29.76 9.30 10.61
CA GLY A 157 30.74 9.15 11.67
C GLY A 157 30.88 10.40 12.53
N PRO A 158 31.69 10.32 13.63
CA PRO A 158 31.75 11.35 14.66
C PRO A 158 32.27 12.69 14.16
N ALA A 159 33.13 12.73 13.15
CA ALA A 159 33.67 13.97 12.58
C ALA A 159 32.63 14.83 11.83
N ALA A 160 31.47 14.29 11.54
CA ALA A 160 30.40 15.01 10.86
C ALA A 160 29.36 15.61 11.82
N VAL A 161 29.42 15.26 13.10
CA VAL A 161 28.45 15.77 14.11
C VAL A 161 28.57 17.29 14.20
N GLY A 162 27.45 17.99 14.14
CA GLY A 162 27.35 19.45 14.11
C GLY A 162 27.50 20.08 12.72
N LYS A 163 27.94 19.34 11.70
CA LYS A 163 28.06 19.85 10.34
C LYS A 163 26.68 19.92 9.67
N LYS A 164 26.56 20.78 8.66
CA LYS A 164 25.38 20.89 7.83
C LYS A 164 25.44 19.88 6.68
N ALA A 165 24.29 19.32 6.31
CA ALA A 165 24.17 18.49 5.13
C ALA A 165 22.95 18.91 4.31
N LEU A 166 23.11 19.06 3.00
CA LEU A 166 22.01 19.32 2.08
C LEU A 166 21.27 18.03 1.77
N ILE A 167 19.94 18.11 1.66
CA ILE A 167 19.12 17.01 1.15
C ILE A 167 19.08 17.12 -0.37
N VAL A 168 19.77 16.21 -1.06
CA VAL A 168 19.93 16.19 -2.52
C VAL A 168 19.09 15.13 -3.23
N ARG A 169 18.47 14.23 -2.46
CA ARG A 169 17.51 13.22 -2.95
C ARG A 169 16.24 13.27 -2.09
N ALA A 170 15.10 12.93 -2.71
CA ALA A 170 13.83 12.91 -2.00
C ALA A 170 13.84 11.84 -0.90
N LEU A 171 13.44 12.23 0.31
CA LEU A 171 13.42 11.38 1.50
C LEU A 171 11.99 11.18 2.01
N TYR A 172 11.77 10.10 2.75
CA TYR A 172 10.56 9.94 3.55
C TYR A 172 10.36 11.14 4.48
N GLY A 173 9.11 11.61 4.59
CA GLY A 173 8.74 12.74 5.42
C GLY A 173 8.82 14.11 4.75
N MET A 174 9.55 14.29 3.66
CA MET A 174 9.46 15.51 2.85
C MET A 174 8.11 15.54 2.12
N LYS A 175 7.47 16.70 2.07
CA LYS A 175 6.14 16.86 1.48
C LYS A 175 6.08 16.55 -0.01
N SER A 176 7.14 16.84 -0.75
CA SER A 176 7.18 16.69 -2.20
C SER A 176 7.76 15.35 -2.67
N SER A 177 8.25 14.47 -1.79
CA SER A 177 8.97 13.26 -2.20
C SER A 177 8.12 12.34 -3.09
N GLY A 178 6.87 12.09 -2.71
CA GLY A 178 5.95 11.27 -3.50
C GLY A 178 5.71 11.86 -4.89
N ALA A 179 5.43 13.17 -4.95
CA ALA A 179 5.18 13.87 -6.21
C ALA A 179 6.44 13.93 -7.10
N ALA A 180 7.63 14.16 -6.52
CA ALA A 180 8.88 14.17 -7.26
C ALA A 180 9.20 12.81 -7.90
N TRP A 181 8.99 11.74 -7.14
CA TRP A 181 9.14 10.37 -7.65
C TRP A 181 8.12 10.05 -8.74
N ARG A 182 6.84 10.36 -8.48
CA ARG A 182 5.77 10.13 -9.46
C ARG A 182 6.03 10.84 -10.78
N ASP A 183 6.48 12.08 -10.76
CA ASP A 183 6.83 12.81 -11.98
C ASP A 183 8.00 12.17 -12.72
N MET A 184 9.00 11.70 -12.00
CA MET A 184 10.16 11.05 -12.59
C MET A 184 9.78 9.79 -13.34
N ILE A 185 9.07 8.86 -12.67
CA ILE A 185 8.65 7.60 -13.30
C ILE A 185 7.63 7.86 -14.42
N SER A 186 6.70 8.79 -14.23
CA SER A 186 5.71 9.18 -15.26
C SER A 186 6.38 9.77 -16.51
N SER A 187 7.41 10.57 -16.33
CA SER A 187 8.18 11.13 -17.45
C SER A 187 8.89 10.05 -18.23
N TYR A 188 9.50 9.08 -17.54
CA TYR A 188 10.17 7.95 -18.17
C TYR A 188 9.19 7.05 -18.93
N LEU A 189 8.06 6.68 -18.32
CA LEU A 189 7.04 5.87 -18.97
C LEU A 189 6.51 6.54 -20.25
N ARG A 190 6.28 7.86 -20.19
CA ARG A 190 5.75 8.62 -21.33
C ARG A 190 6.78 8.84 -22.44
N ARG A 191 7.97 9.36 -22.10
CA ARG A 191 8.95 9.84 -23.08
C ARG A 191 9.81 8.71 -23.62
N ASP A 192 10.27 7.81 -22.74
CA ASP A 192 11.26 6.80 -23.09
C ASP A 192 10.60 5.46 -23.45
N MET A 193 9.50 5.10 -22.80
CA MET A 193 8.78 3.86 -23.08
C MET A 193 7.55 4.03 -23.97
N GLY A 194 7.07 5.26 -24.20
CA GLY A 194 5.94 5.58 -25.09
C GLY A 194 4.58 5.12 -24.57
N PHE A 195 4.39 5.13 -23.23
CA PHE A 195 3.11 4.84 -22.59
C PHE A 195 2.26 6.08 -22.41
N HIS A 196 0.95 5.92 -22.42
CA HIS A 196 -0.05 6.93 -22.12
C HIS A 196 -0.66 6.66 -20.74
N MET A 197 -0.92 7.74 -20.02
CA MET A 197 -1.58 7.69 -18.71
C MET A 197 -3.09 7.48 -18.90
N CYS A 198 -3.70 6.57 -18.13
CA CYS A 198 -5.14 6.35 -18.16
C CYS A 198 -5.86 7.50 -17.43
N PHE A 199 -6.95 7.99 -18.01
CA PHE A 199 -7.74 9.08 -17.43
C PHE A 199 -8.50 8.64 -16.17
N ALA A 200 -9.02 7.41 -16.16
CA ALA A 200 -9.82 6.89 -15.03
C ALA A 200 -8.96 6.61 -13.77
N ASP A 201 -7.69 6.23 -13.96
CA ASP A 201 -6.72 6.04 -12.89
C ASP A 201 -5.35 6.43 -13.40
N ASN A 202 -4.84 7.54 -12.91
CA ASN A 202 -3.60 8.17 -13.40
C ASN A 202 -2.32 7.35 -13.12
N ASP A 203 -2.41 6.26 -12.40
CA ASP A 203 -1.29 5.36 -12.10
C ASP A 203 -1.41 4.01 -12.84
N ILE A 204 -2.38 3.94 -13.80
CA ILE A 204 -2.41 2.98 -14.89
C ILE A 204 -1.83 3.64 -16.14
N TRP A 205 -0.90 2.94 -16.75
CA TRP A 205 -0.27 3.32 -18.01
C TRP A 205 -0.57 2.27 -19.06
N TYR A 206 -0.89 2.69 -20.29
CA TYR A 206 -1.21 1.79 -21.38
C TYR A 206 -0.47 2.15 -22.66
N LYS A 207 -0.21 1.17 -23.50
CA LYS A 207 0.43 1.32 -24.80
C LYS A 207 -0.16 0.34 -25.78
N ALA A 208 -0.54 0.82 -26.98
CA ALA A 208 -0.94 -0.06 -28.08
C ALA A 208 0.23 -0.97 -28.47
N SER A 209 -0.04 -2.26 -28.58
CA SER A 209 0.93 -3.31 -28.83
C SER A 209 0.38 -4.34 -29.82
N THR A 210 1.26 -5.09 -30.43
CA THR A 210 0.89 -6.18 -31.36
C THR A 210 1.54 -7.47 -30.88
N LYS A 211 0.77 -8.54 -30.77
CA LYS A 211 1.25 -9.87 -30.41
C LYS A 211 2.07 -10.48 -31.54
N SER A 212 2.82 -11.51 -31.21
CA SER A 212 3.61 -12.29 -32.19
C SER A 212 2.76 -12.93 -33.30
N ASN A 213 1.46 -13.16 -33.03
CA ASN A 213 0.50 -13.68 -34.04
C ASN A 213 -0.22 -12.57 -34.84
N GLY A 214 0.15 -11.29 -34.65
CA GLY A 214 -0.45 -10.15 -35.34
C GLY A 214 -1.67 -9.53 -34.64
N ASP A 215 -2.18 -10.11 -33.56
CA ASP A 215 -3.31 -9.57 -32.79
C ASP A 215 -2.93 -8.26 -32.09
N LYS A 216 -3.78 -7.25 -32.21
CA LYS A 216 -3.61 -5.98 -31.50
C LYS A 216 -4.13 -6.08 -30.07
N TYR A 217 -3.40 -5.49 -29.12
CA TYR A 217 -3.77 -5.42 -27.71
C TYR A 217 -3.17 -4.20 -27.05
N TYR A 218 -3.51 -3.95 -25.79
CA TYR A 218 -2.84 -2.97 -24.96
C TYR A 218 -1.94 -3.63 -23.93
N THR A 219 -0.69 -3.16 -23.83
CA THR A 219 0.15 -3.40 -22.66
C THR A 219 -0.26 -2.45 -21.55
N TYR A 220 -0.39 -2.95 -20.31
CA TYR A 220 -0.72 -2.16 -19.13
C TYR A 220 0.40 -2.21 -18.11
N ILE A 221 0.67 -1.05 -17.48
CA ILE A 221 1.57 -0.93 -16.33
C ILE A 221 0.79 -0.23 -15.21
N CYS A 222 0.75 -0.87 -14.03
CA CYS A 222 0.20 -0.28 -12.81
C CYS A 222 1.35 0.12 -11.90
N ILE A 223 1.29 1.32 -11.31
CA ILE A 223 2.31 1.86 -10.41
C ILE A 223 1.71 2.10 -9.02
N TYR A 224 2.28 1.47 -8.01
CA TYR A 224 1.98 1.74 -6.61
C TYR A 224 3.26 2.10 -5.85
N VAL A 225 3.69 3.33 -5.95
CA VAL A 225 4.96 3.89 -5.45
C VAL A 225 6.16 3.13 -6.02
N ASP A 226 6.62 2.09 -5.35
CA ASP A 226 7.74 1.22 -5.70
C ASP A 226 7.31 -0.13 -6.32
N ASP A 227 6.07 -0.52 -6.12
CA ASP A 227 5.50 -1.76 -6.68
C ASP A 227 4.97 -1.54 -8.10
N ILE A 228 5.41 -2.37 -9.03
CA ILE A 228 5.01 -2.34 -10.45
C ILE A 228 4.31 -3.65 -10.81
N LEU A 229 3.25 -3.55 -11.61
CA LEU A 229 2.61 -4.68 -12.25
C LEU A 229 2.54 -4.43 -13.76
N ILE A 230 2.99 -5.37 -14.57
CA ILE A 230 2.98 -5.27 -16.03
C ILE A 230 2.16 -6.41 -16.62
N CYS A 231 1.13 -6.06 -17.41
CA CYS A 231 0.31 -6.99 -18.19
C CYS A 231 0.65 -6.86 -19.68
N SER A 232 1.29 -7.85 -20.28
CA SER A 232 1.76 -7.82 -21.68
C SER A 232 1.91 -9.23 -22.22
N GLU A 233 2.03 -9.39 -23.54
CA GLU A 233 2.49 -10.67 -24.13
C GLU A 233 3.93 -10.99 -23.68
N LYS A 234 4.77 -9.96 -23.55
CA LYS A 234 6.18 -10.07 -23.15
C LYS A 234 6.50 -9.05 -22.05
N PRO A 235 5.98 -9.22 -20.82
CA PRO A 235 6.15 -8.22 -19.77
C PRO A 235 7.61 -8.05 -19.34
N LYS A 236 8.44 -9.09 -19.49
CA LYS A 236 9.87 -9.04 -19.17
C LYS A 236 10.61 -7.96 -19.96
N THR A 237 10.27 -7.75 -21.24
CA THR A 237 10.89 -6.71 -22.08
C THR A 237 10.67 -5.31 -21.49
N HIS A 238 9.47 -5.04 -21.00
CA HIS A 238 9.15 -3.75 -20.36
C HIS A 238 9.82 -3.62 -19.00
N MET A 239 9.91 -4.72 -18.25
CA MET A 239 10.63 -4.75 -16.97
C MET A 239 12.11 -4.46 -17.14
N ASP A 240 12.74 -5.04 -18.18
CA ASP A 240 14.15 -4.82 -18.50
C ASP A 240 14.40 -3.36 -18.92
N LEU A 241 13.50 -2.75 -19.69
CA LEU A 241 13.56 -1.32 -20.01
C LEU A 241 13.48 -0.45 -18.75
N LEU A 242 12.58 -0.73 -17.83
CA LEU A 242 12.55 -0.06 -16.54
C LEU A 242 13.85 -0.23 -15.75
N GLY A 243 14.45 -1.41 -15.83
CA GLY A 243 15.74 -1.75 -15.22
C GLY A 243 16.93 -0.95 -15.76
N THR A 244 16.82 -0.35 -16.94
CA THR A 244 17.88 0.56 -17.47
C THR A 244 17.91 1.91 -16.77
N ALA A 245 16.77 2.36 -16.22
CA ALA A 245 16.64 3.65 -15.57
C ALA A 245 16.58 3.57 -14.04
N PHE A 246 16.03 2.46 -13.51
CA PHE A 246 15.77 2.28 -12.09
C PHE A 246 16.31 0.94 -11.62
N PHE A 247 16.84 0.92 -10.41
CA PHE A 247 17.24 -0.35 -9.79
C PHE A 247 16.00 -1.16 -9.42
N LEU A 248 15.77 -2.26 -10.12
CA LEU A 248 14.76 -3.26 -9.77
C LEU A 248 15.38 -4.33 -8.88
N LYS A 249 14.67 -4.74 -7.84
CA LYS A 249 15.11 -5.86 -6.98
C LYS A 249 14.94 -7.17 -7.76
N PRO A 250 16.01 -7.89 -8.10
CA PRO A 250 15.92 -9.06 -9.00
C PRO A 250 14.96 -10.13 -8.48
N GLU A 251 14.92 -10.35 -7.16
CA GLU A 251 14.06 -11.32 -6.49
C GLU A 251 12.58 -10.98 -6.53
N SER A 252 12.23 -9.72 -6.83
CA SER A 252 10.84 -9.27 -6.93
C SER A 252 10.24 -9.46 -8.33
N ILE A 253 11.09 -9.68 -9.34
CA ILE A 253 10.65 -9.79 -10.74
C ILE A 253 10.14 -11.22 -10.99
N LYS A 254 8.85 -11.41 -10.83
CA LYS A 254 8.19 -12.71 -10.99
C LYS A 254 6.72 -12.57 -11.34
N GLU A 255 6.09 -13.69 -11.75
CA GLU A 255 4.63 -13.78 -11.73
C GLU A 255 4.16 -13.55 -10.29
N PRO A 256 3.21 -12.62 -10.05
CA PRO A 256 2.80 -12.30 -8.68
C PRO A 256 2.05 -13.46 -8.04
N ASP A 257 2.45 -13.83 -6.84
CA ASP A 257 1.74 -14.69 -5.89
C ASP A 257 1.01 -13.85 -4.82
N VAL A 258 1.58 -12.67 -4.52
CA VAL A 258 0.97 -11.62 -3.69
C VAL A 258 1.21 -10.29 -4.38
N TYR A 259 0.16 -9.47 -4.49
CA TYR A 259 0.28 -8.11 -4.99
C TYR A 259 -0.58 -7.15 -4.16
N LEU A 260 0.02 -6.05 -3.68
CA LEU A 260 -0.58 -5.07 -2.75
C LEU A 260 -1.28 -5.73 -1.55
N GLY A 261 -0.71 -6.81 -1.05
CA GLY A 261 -1.19 -7.56 0.11
C GLY A 261 -2.29 -8.58 -0.18
N ALA A 262 -2.81 -8.64 -1.40
CA ALA A 262 -3.75 -9.67 -1.83
C ALA A 262 -3.00 -10.86 -2.42
N ASP A 263 -3.42 -12.08 -2.05
CA ASP A 263 -2.99 -13.29 -2.75
C ASP A 263 -3.56 -13.27 -4.16
N VAL A 264 -2.75 -13.62 -5.16
CA VAL A 264 -3.17 -13.72 -6.56
C VAL A 264 -2.61 -15.01 -7.16
N ARG A 265 -3.39 -15.65 -8.03
CA ARG A 265 -2.95 -16.82 -8.79
C ARG A 265 -3.81 -17.05 -10.02
N LYS A 266 -3.26 -17.77 -10.96
CA LYS A 266 -4.02 -18.29 -12.11
C LYS A 266 -4.90 -19.48 -11.71
N LYS A 267 -6.05 -19.61 -12.35
CA LYS A 267 -6.96 -20.74 -12.22
C LYS A 267 -7.53 -21.08 -13.59
N SER A 268 -7.50 -22.36 -13.96
CA SER A 268 -8.21 -22.85 -15.14
C SER A 268 -9.70 -22.96 -14.84
N THR A 269 -10.53 -22.51 -15.78
CA THR A 269 -11.97 -22.70 -15.78
C THR A 269 -12.34 -24.05 -16.36
N ALA A 270 -13.62 -24.44 -16.26
CA ALA A 270 -14.12 -25.67 -16.89
C ALA A 270 -13.94 -25.68 -18.42
N ASP A 271 -13.98 -24.50 -19.05
CA ASP A 271 -13.79 -24.31 -20.49
C ASP A 271 -12.31 -24.19 -20.90
N ALA A 272 -11.39 -24.65 -20.05
CA ALA A 272 -9.94 -24.61 -20.26
C ALA A 272 -9.34 -23.19 -20.43
N LYS A 273 -10.06 -22.14 -20.06
CA LYS A 273 -9.54 -20.77 -20.04
C LYS A 273 -8.79 -20.51 -18.74
N THR A 274 -7.82 -19.64 -18.80
CA THR A 274 -7.06 -19.19 -17.62
C THR A 274 -7.59 -17.84 -17.16
N ILE A 275 -8.03 -17.78 -15.91
CA ILE A 275 -8.42 -16.55 -15.23
C ILE A 275 -7.51 -16.29 -14.04
N TRP A 276 -7.47 -15.04 -13.58
CA TRP A 276 -6.86 -14.70 -12.31
C TRP A 276 -7.89 -14.80 -11.19
N ILE A 277 -7.44 -15.20 -10.01
CA ILE A 277 -8.25 -15.15 -8.79
C ILE A 277 -7.46 -14.42 -7.72
N THR A 278 -8.15 -13.63 -6.90
CA THR A 278 -7.57 -12.88 -5.79
C THR A 278 -8.20 -13.26 -4.46
N GLY A 279 -7.44 -13.19 -3.38
CA GLY A 279 -7.90 -13.56 -2.05
C GLY A 279 -7.07 -12.89 -0.96
N SER A 280 -7.39 -13.20 0.29
CA SER A 280 -6.72 -12.67 1.48
C SER A 280 -6.23 -13.76 2.42
N ASN A 281 -6.02 -14.99 1.89
CA ASN A 281 -5.81 -16.18 2.72
C ASN A 281 -4.51 -16.10 3.52
N SER A 282 -3.41 -15.64 2.91
CA SER A 282 -2.12 -15.45 3.58
C SER A 282 -2.23 -14.41 4.71
N TYR A 283 -2.86 -13.28 4.43
CA TYR A 283 -3.09 -12.25 5.45
C TYR A 283 -4.03 -12.75 6.56
N LEU A 284 -5.12 -13.43 6.22
CA LEU A 284 -6.07 -13.99 7.19
C LEU A 284 -5.39 -14.99 8.12
N LYS A 285 -4.55 -15.88 7.59
CA LYS A 285 -3.78 -16.84 8.38
C LYS A 285 -2.94 -16.15 9.46
N GLU A 286 -2.27 -15.06 9.08
CA GLU A 286 -1.43 -14.31 10.01
C GLU A 286 -2.27 -13.50 11.01
N ALA A 287 -3.38 -12.91 10.57
CA ALA A 287 -4.33 -12.22 11.45
C ALA A 287 -4.95 -13.16 12.49
N LEU A 288 -5.28 -14.39 12.10
CA LEU A 288 -5.75 -15.45 13.02
C LEU A 288 -4.66 -15.85 14.02
N ARG A 289 -3.40 -15.99 13.58
CA ARG A 289 -2.28 -16.27 14.48
C ARG A 289 -2.16 -15.17 15.54
N ILE A 290 -2.16 -13.91 15.15
CA ILE A 290 -2.07 -12.75 16.06
C ILE A 290 -3.27 -12.73 17.01
N THR A 291 -4.48 -12.95 16.51
CA THR A 291 -5.70 -12.98 17.32
C THR A 291 -5.63 -14.11 18.36
N ASN A 292 -5.13 -15.28 17.99
CA ASN A 292 -4.93 -16.40 18.91
C ASN A 292 -3.86 -16.12 19.96
N ASP A 293 -2.78 -15.43 19.61
CA ASP A 293 -1.74 -15.02 20.57
C ASP A 293 -2.28 -14.01 21.61
N ILE A 294 -3.19 -13.13 21.19
CA ILE A 294 -3.92 -12.24 22.11
C ILE A 294 -4.79 -13.04 23.06
N LEU A 295 -5.59 -13.97 22.55
CA LEU A 295 -6.52 -14.78 23.33
C LEU A 295 -5.83 -15.76 24.28
N LYS A 296 -4.64 -16.26 23.93
CA LYS A 296 -3.83 -17.15 24.80
C LYS A 296 -3.57 -16.57 26.18
N LYS A 297 -3.41 -15.24 26.28
CA LYS A 297 -3.23 -14.55 27.57
C LYS A 297 -4.42 -14.75 28.51
N SER A 298 -5.61 -15.04 27.96
CA SER A 298 -6.85 -15.31 28.70
C SER A 298 -7.23 -16.80 28.65
N GLY A 299 -6.33 -17.71 28.25
CA GLY A 299 -6.60 -19.16 28.13
C GLY A 299 -7.59 -19.51 27.01
N MET A 300 -7.87 -18.58 26.08
CA MET A 300 -8.81 -18.74 24.98
C MET A 300 -8.10 -18.83 23.63
N ARG A 301 -8.81 -19.29 22.61
CA ARG A 301 -8.40 -19.24 21.22
C ARG A 301 -9.61 -19.12 20.29
N VAL A 302 -9.40 -18.59 19.11
CA VAL A 302 -10.36 -18.71 18.01
C VAL A 302 -10.42 -20.19 17.63
N SER A 303 -11.58 -20.81 17.75
CA SER A 303 -11.78 -22.21 17.40
C SER A 303 -13.21 -22.45 16.90
N GLY A 304 -13.35 -23.41 15.99
CA GLY A 304 -14.62 -23.75 15.37
C GLY A 304 -15.06 -22.74 14.30
N SER A 305 -16.21 -22.99 13.70
CA SER A 305 -16.79 -22.14 12.67
C SER A 305 -18.03 -21.41 13.18
N ALA A 306 -18.24 -20.17 12.75
CA ALA A 306 -19.48 -19.43 12.93
C ALA A 306 -20.21 -19.35 11.57
N LYS A 307 -21.55 -19.38 11.62
CA LYS A 307 -22.38 -19.32 10.40
C LYS A 307 -22.50 -17.88 9.87
N CYS A 308 -22.45 -16.89 10.76
CA CYS A 308 -22.57 -15.46 10.45
C CYS A 308 -21.53 -14.65 11.22
N PRO A 309 -21.18 -13.43 10.74
CA PRO A 309 -20.15 -12.61 11.33
C PRO A 309 -20.47 -12.12 12.76
N TYR A 310 -21.74 -11.87 13.07
CA TYR A 310 -22.16 -11.60 14.47
C TYR A 310 -22.61 -12.87 15.18
N SER A 311 -22.37 -12.90 16.48
CA SER A 311 -22.76 -14.04 17.33
C SER A 311 -24.28 -14.21 17.41
N ASN A 312 -25.02 -13.10 17.24
CA ASN A 312 -26.46 -13.03 17.17
C ASN A 312 -26.86 -12.08 16.05
N GLN A 313 -27.73 -12.49 15.13
CA GLN A 313 -28.23 -11.66 14.03
C GLN A 313 -28.98 -10.41 14.51
N ALA A 314 -29.57 -10.46 15.73
CA ALA A 314 -30.23 -9.32 16.34
C ALA A 314 -29.26 -8.37 17.08
N TYR A 315 -27.94 -8.68 17.13
CA TYR A 315 -26.96 -7.83 17.79
C TYR A 315 -26.91 -6.44 17.14
N ARG A 316 -26.93 -5.43 17.97
CA ARG A 316 -26.79 -4.02 17.59
C ARG A 316 -25.71 -3.38 18.45
N PRO A 317 -24.54 -3.01 17.86
CA PRO A 317 -23.44 -2.45 18.64
C PRO A 317 -23.83 -1.22 19.47
N GLU A 318 -24.70 -0.36 18.93
CA GLU A 318 -25.21 0.83 19.58
C GLU A 318 -26.07 0.54 20.82
N MET A 319 -26.62 -0.68 20.94
CA MET A 319 -27.43 -1.13 22.06
C MET A 319 -26.63 -1.94 23.09
N ASP A 320 -25.32 -2.08 22.92
CA ASP A 320 -24.48 -2.84 23.84
C ASP A 320 -24.34 -2.12 25.18
N LEU A 321 -24.79 -2.75 26.25
CA LEU A 321 -24.73 -2.23 27.62
C LEU A 321 -23.63 -2.86 28.47
N SER A 322 -22.76 -3.70 27.89
CA SER A 322 -21.64 -4.31 28.59
C SER A 322 -20.67 -3.23 29.13
N PRO A 323 -19.83 -3.57 30.13
CA PRO A 323 -18.84 -2.64 30.66
C PRO A 323 -17.93 -2.05 29.57
N LEU A 324 -17.44 -0.84 29.82
CA LEU A 324 -16.42 -0.22 28.95
C LEU A 324 -15.12 -1.02 29.03
N CYS A 325 -14.42 -1.09 27.91
CA CYS A 325 -13.09 -1.65 27.85
C CYS A 325 -12.09 -0.78 28.62
N ASP A 326 -11.13 -1.42 29.28
CA ASP A 326 -9.94 -0.75 29.79
C ASP A 326 -8.99 -0.38 28.65
N ASP A 327 -7.92 0.34 28.96
CA ASP A 327 -6.96 0.84 27.96
C ASP A 327 -6.29 -0.28 27.13
N ASP A 328 -5.99 -1.45 27.73
CA ASP A 328 -5.36 -2.60 27.03
C ASP A 328 -6.35 -3.24 26.06
N GLN A 329 -7.59 -3.35 26.51
CA GLN A 329 -8.69 -3.85 25.69
C GLN A 329 -9.03 -2.89 24.54
N ILE A 330 -8.99 -1.57 24.78
CA ILE A 330 -9.16 -0.55 23.71
C ILE A 330 -8.08 -0.70 22.64
N GLN A 331 -6.80 -0.81 23.05
CA GLN A 331 -5.70 -1.01 22.11
C GLN A 331 -5.85 -2.31 21.31
N THR A 332 -6.23 -3.39 22.00
CA THR A 332 -6.52 -4.68 21.36
C THR A 332 -7.66 -4.57 20.37
N TYR A 333 -8.76 -3.91 20.74
CA TYR A 333 -9.90 -3.69 19.86
C TYR A 333 -9.52 -2.92 18.59
N GLN A 334 -8.76 -1.82 18.75
CA GLN A 334 -8.28 -1.00 17.64
C GLN A 334 -7.39 -1.81 16.69
N GLN A 335 -6.51 -2.65 17.22
CA GLN A 335 -5.67 -3.54 16.43
C GLN A 335 -6.51 -4.56 15.63
N LEU A 336 -7.46 -5.20 16.28
CA LEU A 336 -8.34 -6.20 15.66
C LEU A 336 -9.19 -5.58 14.54
N ILE A 337 -9.83 -4.43 14.80
CA ILE A 337 -10.60 -3.71 13.79
C ILE A 337 -9.72 -3.29 12.62
N GLY A 338 -8.50 -2.81 12.87
CA GLY A 338 -7.53 -2.49 11.82
C GLY A 338 -7.22 -3.68 10.90
N MET A 339 -7.02 -4.87 11.48
CA MET A 339 -6.81 -6.10 10.70
C MET A 339 -8.06 -6.50 9.90
N LEU A 340 -9.24 -6.41 10.48
CA LEU A 340 -10.50 -6.71 9.81
C LEU A 340 -10.79 -5.75 8.64
N ARG A 341 -10.53 -4.45 8.81
CA ARG A 341 -10.67 -3.45 7.73
C ARG A 341 -9.73 -3.76 6.57
N TRP A 342 -8.49 -4.17 6.85
CA TRP A 342 -7.58 -4.58 5.79
C TRP A 342 -8.05 -5.83 5.05
N LEU A 343 -8.65 -6.81 5.75
CA LEU A 343 -9.27 -7.97 5.12
C LEU A 343 -10.39 -7.60 4.15
N ILE A 344 -11.22 -6.60 4.49
CA ILE A 344 -12.25 -6.07 3.59
C ILE A 344 -11.62 -5.50 2.31
N GLU A 345 -10.57 -4.68 2.45
CA GLU A 345 -9.81 -4.14 1.32
C GLU A 345 -9.22 -5.23 0.41
N LEU A 346 -8.83 -6.36 1.00
CA LEU A 346 -8.34 -7.53 0.25
C LEU A 346 -9.45 -8.40 -0.35
N GLY A 347 -10.72 -8.05 -0.12
CA GLY A 347 -11.87 -8.71 -0.76
C GLY A 347 -12.82 -9.47 0.16
N ARG A 348 -12.66 -9.40 1.50
CA ARG A 348 -13.60 -10.01 2.46
C ARG A 348 -14.78 -9.07 2.71
N VAL A 349 -15.52 -8.79 1.64
CA VAL A 349 -16.71 -7.93 1.67
C VAL A 349 -17.87 -8.53 2.49
N ASP A 350 -17.81 -9.84 2.73
CA ASP A 350 -18.78 -10.61 3.53
C ASP A 350 -18.82 -10.21 5.02
N VAL A 351 -17.83 -9.46 5.52
CA VAL A 351 -17.79 -8.93 6.89
C VAL A 351 -17.81 -7.39 6.93
N GLN A 352 -18.03 -6.74 5.79
CA GLN A 352 -17.90 -5.28 5.67
C GLN A 352 -18.90 -4.53 6.55
N LEU A 353 -20.15 -4.98 6.61
CA LEU A 353 -21.19 -4.32 7.40
C LEU A 353 -20.82 -4.31 8.89
N GLU A 354 -20.53 -5.47 9.44
CA GLU A 354 -20.26 -5.66 10.87
C GLU A 354 -19.00 -4.90 11.29
N VAL A 355 -17.95 -4.99 10.49
CA VAL A 355 -16.69 -4.28 10.78
C VAL A 355 -16.88 -2.76 10.69
N THR A 356 -17.69 -2.27 9.75
CA THR A 356 -17.99 -0.83 9.64
C THR A 356 -18.76 -0.34 10.86
N GLN A 357 -19.79 -1.07 11.30
CA GLN A 357 -20.55 -0.74 12.50
C GLN A 357 -19.65 -0.72 13.75
N LEU A 358 -18.86 -1.76 13.96
CA LEU A 358 -17.94 -1.83 15.10
C LEU A 358 -16.85 -0.75 15.04
N SER A 359 -16.42 -0.33 13.86
CA SER A 359 -15.43 0.75 13.69
C SER A 359 -15.90 2.10 14.29
N SER A 360 -17.20 2.31 14.46
CA SER A 360 -17.75 3.51 15.07
C SER A 360 -17.41 3.64 16.57
N PHE A 361 -17.00 2.55 17.21
CA PHE A 361 -16.71 2.49 18.65
C PHE A 361 -15.22 2.46 18.98
N LEU A 362 -14.32 2.78 18.05
CA LEU A 362 -12.85 2.71 18.23
C LEU A 362 -12.33 3.55 19.41
N ALA A 363 -12.97 4.68 19.72
CA ALA A 363 -12.54 5.56 20.81
C ALA A 363 -12.99 5.08 22.19
N CYS A 364 -14.14 4.40 22.26
CA CYS A 364 -14.76 3.99 23.53
C CYS A 364 -15.52 2.67 23.35
N PRO A 365 -14.83 1.56 23.07
CA PRO A 365 -15.46 0.27 22.88
C PRO A 365 -15.94 -0.33 24.23
N ARG A 366 -16.91 -1.22 24.13
CA ARG A 366 -17.38 -2.05 25.23
C ARG A 366 -16.87 -3.49 25.09
N ILE A 367 -16.93 -4.24 26.17
CA ILE A 367 -16.52 -5.67 26.20
C ILE A 367 -17.30 -6.47 25.14
N GLY A 368 -18.59 -6.19 24.96
CA GLY A 368 -19.40 -6.85 23.93
C GLY A 368 -18.88 -6.56 22.51
N HIS A 369 -18.47 -5.31 22.22
CA HIS A 369 -17.85 -4.97 20.93
C HIS A 369 -16.55 -5.79 20.70
N LEU A 370 -15.70 -5.89 21.71
CA LEU A 370 -14.47 -6.69 21.65
C LEU A 370 -14.78 -8.19 21.40
N HIS A 371 -15.79 -8.73 22.07
CA HIS A 371 -16.22 -10.12 21.85
C HIS A 371 -16.75 -10.36 20.43
N GLN A 372 -17.46 -9.36 19.85
CA GLN A 372 -17.92 -9.49 18.46
C GLN A 372 -16.75 -9.49 17.48
N THR A 373 -15.67 -8.74 17.72
CA THR A 373 -14.49 -8.81 16.83
C THR A 373 -13.86 -10.21 16.85
N PHE A 374 -13.75 -10.85 18.02
CA PHE A 374 -13.30 -12.24 18.10
C PHE A 374 -14.26 -13.21 17.38
N HIS A 375 -15.56 -12.97 17.46
CA HIS A 375 -16.55 -13.77 16.75
C HIS A 375 -16.42 -13.63 15.22
N ILE A 376 -16.14 -12.43 14.70
CA ILE A 376 -15.86 -12.23 13.28
C ILE A 376 -14.63 -13.05 12.86
N PHE A 377 -13.55 -13.08 13.65
CA PHE A 377 -12.40 -13.91 13.35
C PHE A 377 -12.75 -15.42 13.37
N LYS A 378 -13.65 -15.86 14.24
CA LYS A 378 -14.16 -17.22 14.22
C LYS A 378 -14.96 -17.54 12.95
N TYR A 379 -15.76 -16.60 12.46
CA TYR A 379 -16.45 -16.74 11.17
C TYR A 379 -15.44 -16.84 10.03
N LEU A 380 -14.43 -15.96 10.02
CA LEU A 380 -13.38 -15.91 9.00
C LEU A 380 -12.52 -17.18 8.99
N ASP A 381 -12.21 -17.78 10.15
CA ASP A 381 -11.48 -19.05 10.28
C ASP A 381 -12.24 -20.18 9.60
N GLY A 382 -13.55 -20.26 9.82
CA GLY A 382 -14.43 -21.22 9.12
C GLY A 382 -14.60 -20.98 7.61
N LYS A 383 -14.14 -19.82 7.10
CA LYS A 383 -14.22 -19.40 5.69
C LYS A 383 -12.84 -18.96 5.15
N ASN A 384 -11.79 -19.62 5.60
CA ASN A 384 -10.40 -19.22 5.37
C ASN A 384 -9.86 -19.47 3.95
N ASN A 385 -10.61 -20.14 3.09
CA ASN A 385 -10.23 -20.40 1.69
C ASN A 385 -11.20 -19.71 0.72
N SER A 386 -11.28 -18.38 0.83
CA SER A 386 -12.16 -17.57 -0.02
C SER A 386 -11.38 -16.86 -1.12
N TRP A 387 -11.87 -16.97 -2.36
CA TRP A 387 -11.26 -16.39 -3.55
C TRP A 387 -12.30 -15.64 -4.37
N ILE A 388 -11.92 -14.51 -4.91
CA ILE A 388 -12.71 -13.73 -5.87
C ILE A 388 -12.20 -14.06 -7.27
N PRO A 389 -13.01 -14.67 -8.15
CA PRO A 389 -12.62 -14.87 -9.53
C PRO A 389 -12.66 -13.55 -10.30
N LEU A 390 -11.57 -13.22 -10.97
CA LEU A 390 -11.45 -12.08 -11.90
C LEU A 390 -11.72 -12.62 -13.32
N ASP A 391 -12.97 -12.99 -13.55
CA ASP A 391 -13.43 -13.64 -14.78
C ASP A 391 -14.16 -12.62 -15.66
N PRO A 392 -13.56 -12.19 -16.80
CA PRO A 392 -14.14 -11.17 -17.65
C PRO A 392 -15.46 -11.62 -18.31
N GLU A 393 -15.73 -12.91 -18.43
CA GLU A 393 -16.96 -13.41 -19.05
C GLU A 393 -18.17 -13.40 -18.10
N ARG A 394 -17.94 -13.35 -16.79
CA ARG A 394 -19.01 -13.23 -15.78
C ARG A 394 -19.58 -11.82 -15.65
N LEU A 395 -18.94 -10.83 -16.24
CA LEU A 395 -19.41 -9.45 -16.27
C LEU A 395 -20.49 -9.23 -17.32
N THR A 396 -21.51 -10.07 -17.35
CA THR A 396 -22.75 -9.72 -18.06
C THR A 396 -23.53 -8.73 -17.19
N ILE A 397 -23.13 -7.46 -17.24
CA ILE A 397 -23.97 -6.38 -16.72
C ILE A 397 -25.13 -6.27 -17.70
N LYS A 398 -26.27 -6.92 -17.36
CA LYS A 398 -27.53 -6.65 -18.04
C LYS A 398 -27.95 -5.25 -17.60
N PHE A 399 -27.61 -4.26 -18.39
CA PHE A 399 -28.25 -2.96 -18.27
C PHE A 399 -29.73 -3.17 -18.63
N ASN A 400 -30.63 -3.24 -17.66
CA ASN A 400 -32.07 -3.16 -17.84
C ASN A 400 -32.49 -1.70 -18.16
N GLY A 401 -31.69 -0.98 -18.96
CA GLY A 401 -32.11 0.24 -19.61
C GLY A 401 -32.93 -0.08 -20.86
N PRO A 402 -33.75 0.84 -21.34
CA PRO A 402 -34.54 0.61 -22.56
C PRO A 402 -33.58 0.21 -23.69
N SER A 403 -33.76 -1.01 -24.18
CA SER A 403 -32.90 -1.69 -25.16
C SER A 403 -32.94 -1.08 -26.58
N ASN A 404 -33.48 0.14 -26.74
CA ASN A 404 -33.75 0.79 -28.02
C ASN A 404 -32.98 2.10 -28.23
N GLU A 405 -31.99 2.40 -27.41
CA GLU A 405 -31.15 3.56 -27.72
C GLU A 405 -30.18 3.21 -28.85
N SER A 406 -30.32 3.92 -29.97
CA SER A 406 -29.41 3.77 -31.11
C SER A 406 -27.97 4.06 -30.65
N PRO A 407 -26.94 3.43 -31.27
CA PRO A 407 -25.55 3.75 -31.00
C PRO A 407 -25.23 5.25 -31.12
N GLU A 408 -25.99 5.98 -31.92
CA GLU A 408 -25.88 7.42 -32.13
C GLU A 408 -26.39 8.22 -30.93
N LEU A 409 -27.53 7.84 -30.34
CA LEU A 409 -28.09 8.48 -29.14
C LEU A 409 -27.15 8.28 -27.93
N ARG A 410 -26.54 7.10 -27.85
CA ARG A 410 -25.54 6.78 -26.82
C ARG A 410 -24.28 7.61 -26.97
N ARG A 411 -23.81 7.83 -28.21
CA ARG A 411 -22.68 8.75 -28.51
C ARG A 411 -23.03 10.21 -28.19
N GLU A 412 -24.25 10.65 -28.46
CA GLU A 412 -24.70 12.00 -28.11
C GLU A 412 -24.84 12.20 -26.59
N MET A 413 -25.35 11.23 -25.86
CA MET A 413 -25.37 11.27 -24.39
C MET A 413 -23.97 11.28 -23.81
N MET A 414 -23.05 10.46 -24.31
CA MET A 414 -21.64 10.46 -23.90
C MET A 414 -20.98 11.81 -24.22
N LYS A 415 -21.23 12.40 -25.38
CA LYS A 415 -20.76 13.77 -25.71
C LYS A 415 -21.33 14.81 -24.76
N LYS A 416 -22.59 14.75 -24.37
CA LYS A 416 -23.22 15.68 -23.41
C LYS A 416 -22.66 15.54 -21.99
N ILE A 417 -22.35 14.32 -21.55
CA ILE A 417 -21.80 14.03 -20.20
C ILE A 417 -20.32 14.41 -20.12
N TYR A 418 -19.59 14.30 -21.23
CA TYR A 418 -18.13 14.51 -21.28
C TYR A 418 -17.73 15.65 -22.22
N GLN A 419 -18.52 16.73 -22.29
CA GLN A 419 -18.32 17.87 -23.19
C GLN A 419 -16.95 18.56 -23.07
N ASP A 420 -16.16 18.31 -22.02
CA ASP A 420 -14.86 18.94 -21.79
C ASP A 420 -13.66 17.98 -21.90
N ALA A 421 -13.86 16.71 -22.23
CA ALA A 421 -12.75 15.82 -22.51
C ALA A 421 -12.43 15.85 -24.00
N ALA A 422 -11.56 16.77 -24.39
CA ALA A 422 -10.93 16.72 -25.71
C ALA A 422 -10.13 15.42 -25.81
N GLU A 423 -10.74 14.42 -26.43
CA GLU A 423 -10.16 13.12 -26.69
C GLU A 423 -9.09 13.24 -27.77
N GLU A 424 -7.85 13.21 -27.38
CA GLU A 424 -6.82 12.61 -28.22
C GLU A 424 -6.87 11.10 -28.03
N THR A 425 -7.83 10.41 -28.63
CA THR A 425 -7.71 8.98 -28.88
C THR A 425 -6.52 8.79 -29.82
N PRO A 426 -5.52 7.95 -29.47
CA PRO A 426 -4.41 7.65 -30.37
C PRO A 426 -4.96 7.13 -31.71
N VAL A 427 -4.55 7.73 -32.81
CA VAL A 427 -5.04 7.47 -34.18
C VAL A 427 -4.95 5.99 -34.61
N ASN A 428 -4.33 5.11 -33.84
CA ASN A 428 -4.18 3.67 -34.08
C ASN A 428 -4.54 2.79 -32.86
N ALA A 429 -5.45 3.25 -32.00
CA ALA A 429 -5.88 2.43 -30.89
C ALA A 429 -6.54 1.14 -31.40
N PRO A 430 -6.16 -0.05 -30.93
CA PRO A 430 -6.87 -1.28 -31.25
C PRO A 430 -8.30 -1.22 -30.70
N GLU A 431 -9.27 -1.71 -31.46
CA GLU A 431 -10.61 -1.86 -30.90
C GLU A 431 -10.56 -2.80 -29.68
N PRO A 432 -11.20 -2.43 -28.56
CA PRO A 432 -11.22 -3.29 -27.39
C PRO A 432 -11.87 -4.63 -27.74
N ARG A 433 -11.15 -5.74 -27.54
CA ARG A 433 -11.75 -7.07 -27.57
C ARG A 433 -12.60 -7.21 -26.30
N GLY A 434 -13.84 -7.32 -26.50
CA GLY A 434 -14.87 -7.44 -25.49
C GLY A 434 -15.95 -6.43 -25.79
N LYS A 435 -17.12 -6.92 -26.19
CA LYS A 435 -18.29 -6.08 -26.21
C LYS A 435 -18.52 -5.66 -24.76
N CYS A 436 -18.09 -4.44 -24.39
CA CYS A 436 -18.82 -3.70 -23.38
C CYS A 436 -20.21 -3.48 -23.96
N VAL A 437 -21.11 -4.42 -23.69
CA VAL A 437 -22.52 -4.28 -23.97
C VAL A 437 -23.16 -3.64 -22.77
#